data_e598c618d5e76b28b0471cb1e39a7ab7
#
_entry.id   e598c618d5e76b28b0471cb1e39a7ab7
#
_cell.length_a   1.000
_cell.length_b   1.000
_cell.length_c   1.000
_cell.angle_alpha   90.00
_cell.angle_beta   90.00
_cell.angle_gamma   90.00
#
_symmetry.space_group_name_H-M   'P 1'
#
loop_
_entity.id
_entity.type
_entity.pdbx_description
1 polymer ?
#
loop_
_entity_poly.entity_id
_entity_poly.type
_entity_poly.pdbx_seq_one_letter_code
_entity_poly.pdbx_strand_id
1 'polypeptide(L)'
;MTRVLLVDDEPLVLIGMQGMLNWAALGYEVVGTARNGAEALRAVQEKQPDIVVSDIRMPVMDGFALAEACHKDGSALPAFIMLTSYEEFDYVKRSMRLGVVDYLVKIDLTADSLTAALEHARDTAEKEKKLRMPSPAPVSLDTFRDRLFLQLYGGLFTDRAVFDRQCAELGVAFKAPR
;
A
#
# COMPACT_ATOMS: atom_id res chain seq x y z
N MET A 1 13.20 11.58 3.04
CA MET A 1 11.89 12.22 2.94
C MET A 1 10.92 11.28 2.25
N THR A 2 9.70 11.18 2.75
CA THR A 2 8.63 10.39 2.15
C THR A 2 8.04 11.14 0.95
N ARG A 3 7.98 10.49 -0.20
CA ARG A 3 7.60 11.11 -1.48
C ARG A 3 6.11 11.00 -1.70
N VAL A 4 5.44 12.11 -1.94
CA VAL A 4 3.98 12.22 -2.07
C VAL A 4 3.59 12.72 -3.44
N LEU A 5 2.65 12.05 -4.11
CA LEU A 5 2.00 12.50 -5.33
C LEU A 5 0.59 12.96 -5.00
N LEU A 6 0.19 14.14 -5.44
CA LEU A 6 -1.16 14.67 -5.28
C LEU A 6 -1.93 14.56 -6.59
N VAL A 7 -3.15 14.03 -6.54
CA VAL A 7 -3.96 13.76 -7.74
C VAL A 7 -5.38 14.25 -7.54
N ASP A 8 -5.80 15.20 -8.34
CA ASP A 8 -7.15 15.75 -8.33
C ASP A 8 -7.40 16.47 -9.67
N ASP A 9 -8.58 16.34 -10.26
CA ASP A 9 -8.91 17.02 -11.51
C ASP A 9 -9.19 18.52 -11.31
N GLU A 10 -9.44 18.95 -10.07
CA GLU A 10 -9.63 20.33 -9.67
C GLU A 10 -8.29 21.01 -9.30
N PRO A 11 -7.78 21.95 -10.13
CA PRO A 11 -6.50 22.62 -9.85
C PRO A 11 -6.46 23.36 -8.51
N LEU A 12 -7.60 23.91 -8.08
CA LEU A 12 -7.69 24.63 -6.81
C LEU A 12 -7.51 23.71 -5.60
N VAL A 13 -7.98 22.48 -5.68
CA VAL A 13 -7.77 21.46 -4.63
C VAL A 13 -6.28 21.10 -4.52
N LEU A 14 -5.61 20.91 -5.66
CA LEU A 14 -4.15 20.64 -5.70
C LEU A 14 -3.35 21.78 -5.08
N ILE A 15 -3.67 23.05 -5.45
CA ILE A 15 -3.02 24.25 -4.89
C ILE A 15 -3.30 24.35 -3.38
N GLY A 16 -4.55 24.10 -2.98
CA GLY A 16 -4.95 24.11 -1.57
C GLY A 16 -4.17 23.10 -0.74
N MET A 17 -4.08 21.85 -1.18
CA MET A 17 -3.32 20.80 -0.51
C MET A 17 -1.82 21.13 -0.43
N GLN A 18 -1.22 21.63 -1.51
CA GLN A 18 0.19 22.04 -1.51
C GLN A 18 0.48 23.15 -0.50
N GLY A 19 -0.43 24.11 -0.36
CA GLY A 19 -0.30 25.24 0.57
C GLY A 19 -0.72 24.94 2.00
N MET A 20 -1.41 23.81 2.24
CA MET A 20 -1.99 23.47 3.54
C MET A 20 -0.95 23.08 4.58
N LEU A 21 0.14 22.45 4.17
CA LEU A 21 1.17 21.91 5.04
C LEU A 21 2.55 22.47 4.71
N ASN A 22 3.39 22.55 5.73
CA ASN A 22 4.84 22.66 5.51
C ASN A 22 5.41 21.24 5.32
N TRP A 23 5.28 20.71 4.12
CA TRP A 23 5.63 19.34 3.75
C TRP A 23 7.05 18.97 4.17
N ALA A 24 8.02 19.83 3.89
CA ALA A 24 9.42 19.59 4.21
C ALA A 24 9.68 19.49 5.72
N ALA A 25 9.04 20.35 6.51
CA ALA A 25 9.16 20.33 7.97
C ALA A 25 8.58 19.03 8.58
N LEU A 26 7.56 18.45 7.94
CA LEU A 26 6.94 17.20 8.35
C LEU A 26 7.65 15.94 7.79
N GLY A 27 8.73 16.13 7.01
CA GLY A 27 9.50 15.03 6.42
C GLY A 27 8.93 14.46 5.13
N TYR A 28 8.04 15.20 4.46
CA TYR A 28 7.43 14.83 3.18
C TYR A 28 7.96 15.71 2.03
N GLU A 29 7.93 15.15 0.83
CA GLU A 29 8.25 15.85 -0.42
C GLU A 29 7.12 15.62 -1.43
N VAL A 30 6.45 16.69 -1.86
CA VAL A 30 5.50 16.61 -2.97
C VAL A 30 6.27 16.51 -4.27
N VAL A 31 6.36 15.30 -4.82
CA VAL A 31 7.16 15.01 -6.04
C VAL A 31 6.42 15.39 -7.33
N GLY A 32 5.14 15.69 -7.25
CA GLY A 32 4.36 16.16 -8.37
C GLY A 32 2.87 16.20 -8.11
N THR A 33 2.16 16.65 -9.12
CA THR A 33 0.70 16.64 -9.18
C THR A 33 0.24 16.01 -10.49
N ALA A 34 -0.98 15.45 -10.50
CA ALA A 34 -1.63 14.95 -11.70
C ALA A 34 -3.12 15.31 -11.67
N ARG A 35 -3.75 15.43 -12.85
CA ARG A 35 -5.14 15.86 -12.99
C ARG A 35 -6.11 14.75 -13.38
N ASN A 36 -5.62 13.53 -13.50
CA ASN A 36 -6.41 12.33 -13.74
C ASN A 36 -5.54 11.09 -13.42
N GLY A 37 -6.19 9.93 -13.30
CA GLY A 37 -5.50 8.69 -12.96
C GLY A 37 -4.49 8.23 -14.01
N ALA A 38 -4.68 8.55 -15.30
CA ALA A 38 -3.74 8.16 -16.35
C ALA A 38 -2.43 8.97 -16.29
N GLU A 39 -2.50 10.26 -15.97
CA GLU A 39 -1.32 11.08 -15.68
C GLU A 39 -0.64 10.63 -14.40
N ALA A 40 -1.44 10.36 -13.35
CA ALA A 40 -0.93 9.87 -12.09
C ALA A 40 -0.19 8.53 -12.23
N LEU A 41 -0.71 7.59 -13.03
CA LEU A 41 -0.05 6.30 -13.27
C LEU A 41 1.32 6.46 -13.91
N ARG A 42 1.46 7.37 -14.87
CA ARG A 42 2.77 7.72 -15.46
C ARG A 42 3.71 8.36 -14.42
N ALA A 43 3.17 9.31 -13.64
CA ALA A 43 3.95 9.95 -12.57
C ALA A 43 4.40 8.95 -11.50
N VAL A 44 3.57 7.95 -11.16
CA VAL A 44 3.96 6.86 -10.24
C VAL A 44 5.12 6.06 -10.81
N GLN A 45 5.09 5.71 -12.10
CA GLN A 45 6.16 4.94 -12.75
C GLN A 45 7.48 5.73 -12.82
N GLU A 46 7.42 7.02 -13.14
CA GLU A 46 8.59 7.88 -13.30
C GLU A 46 9.19 8.33 -11.97
N LYS A 47 8.33 8.73 -11.04
CA LYS A 47 8.75 9.38 -9.79
C LYS A 47 8.75 8.45 -8.60
N GLN A 48 8.11 7.29 -8.69
CA GLN A 48 8.03 6.29 -7.63
C GLN A 48 7.70 6.89 -6.25
N PRO A 49 6.52 7.52 -6.09
CA PRO A 49 6.10 8.06 -4.81
C PRO A 49 5.87 6.93 -3.81
N ASP A 50 6.00 7.25 -2.52
CA ASP A 50 5.68 6.34 -1.43
C ASP A 50 4.18 6.37 -1.09
N ILE A 51 3.58 7.57 -1.27
CA ILE A 51 2.18 7.86 -0.96
C ILE A 51 1.55 8.56 -2.16
N VAL A 52 0.32 8.21 -2.47
CA VAL A 52 -0.55 8.91 -3.43
C VAL A 52 -1.79 9.39 -2.69
N VAL A 53 -2.03 10.70 -2.70
CA VAL A 53 -3.28 11.31 -2.26
C VAL A 53 -4.11 11.59 -3.51
N SER A 54 -5.21 10.87 -3.69
CA SER A 54 -5.98 10.90 -4.93
C SER A 54 -7.46 11.15 -4.70
N ASP A 55 -8.04 12.03 -5.50
CA ASP A 55 -9.49 12.04 -5.64
C ASP A 55 -9.99 10.71 -6.20
N ILE A 56 -11.20 10.32 -5.78
CA ILE A 56 -11.88 9.13 -6.30
C ILE A 56 -12.41 9.41 -7.70
N ARG A 57 -13.14 10.52 -7.90
CA ARG A 57 -13.80 10.82 -9.16
C ARG A 57 -12.97 11.75 -10.05
N MET A 58 -12.36 11.16 -11.04
CA MET A 58 -11.59 11.90 -12.03
C MET A 58 -11.94 11.44 -13.45
N PRO A 59 -11.82 12.31 -14.45
CA PRO A 59 -12.00 11.93 -15.84
C PRO A 59 -10.89 10.95 -16.29
N VAL A 60 -11.15 10.18 -17.32
CA VAL A 60 -10.24 9.22 -17.97
C VAL A 60 -9.95 7.98 -17.13
N MET A 61 -9.49 8.13 -15.90
CA MET A 61 -9.21 7.05 -14.97
C MET A 61 -9.48 7.55 -13.55
N ASP A 62 -10.35 6.88 -12.82
CA ASP A 62 -10.68 7.20 -11.44
C ASP A 62 -9.59 6.74 -10.44
N GLY A 63 -9.69 7.20 -9.18
CA GLY A 63 -8.70 6.91 -8.16
C GLY A 63 -8.62 5.42 -7.80
N PHE A 64 -9.71 4.67 -7.89
CA PHE A 64 -9.71 3.22 -7.63
C PHE A 64 -9.04 2.45 -8.76
N ALA A 65 -9.34 2.79 -10.02
CA ALA A 65 -8.68 2.19 -11.16
C ALA A 65 -7.18 2.48 -11.17
N LEU A 66 -6.77 3.68 -10.70
CA LEU A 66 -5.38 4.03 -10.49
C LEU A 66 -4.72 3.12 -9.42
N ALA A 67 -5.35 2.97 -8.26
CA ALA A 67 -4.83 2.13 -7.18
C ALA A 67 -4.72 0.66 -7.64
N GLU A 68 -5.74 0.13 -8.32
CA GLU A 68 -5.72 -1.22 -8.89
C GLU A 68 -4.58 -1.39 -9.91
N ALA A 69 -4.38 -0.39 -10.78
CA ALA A 69 -3.31 -0.44 -11.76
C ALA A 69 -1.90 -0.41 -11.12
N CYS A 70 -1.74 0.31 -10.00
CA CYS A 70 -0.48 0.36 -9.26
C CYS A 70 -0.20 -0.94 -8.48
N HIS A 71 -1.23 -1.65 -8.02
CA HIS A 71 -1.08 -2.82 -7.16
C HIS A 71 -1.20 -4.17 -7.91
N LYS A 72 -1.19 -4.16 -9.23
CA LYS A 72 -1.31 -5.39 -10.06
C LYS A 72 -0.30 -6.47 -9.71
N ASP A 73 0.89 -6.09 -9.30
CA ASP A 73 1.98 -7.01 -8.96
C ASP A 73 1.97 -7.45 -7.48
N GLY A 74 0.85 -7.25 -6.77
CA GLY A 74 0.73 -7.56 -5.35
C GLY A 74 1.53 -6.62 -4.45
N SER A 75 1.98 -5.49 -4.99
CA SER A 75 2.65 -4.42 -4.23
C SER A 75 1.63 -3.61 -3.44
N ALA A 76 1.89 -3.33 -2.17
CA ALA A 76 1.12 -2.34 -1.41
C ALA A 76 1.69 -0.91 -1.56
N LEU A 77 2.64 -0.69 -2.45
CA LEU A 77 3.19 0.64 -2.76
C LEU A 77 2.77 1.08 -4.17
N PRO A 78 2.49 2.38 -4.34
CA PRO A 78 2.41 3.41 -3.30
C PRO A 78 1.21 3.19 -2.36
N ALA A 79 1.30 3.69 -1.11
CA ALA A 79 0.17 3.72 -0.20
C ALA A 79 -0.84 4.78 -0.66
N PHE A 80 -2.13 4.43 -0.73
CA PHE A 80 -3.16 5.34 -1.21
C PHE A 80 -3.96 5.97 -0.08
N ILE A 81 -4.13 7.29 -0.13
CA ILE A 81 -5.11 8.06 0.63
C ILE A 81 -6.15 8.57 -0.37
N MET A 82 -7.42 8.21 -0.20
CA MET A 82 -8.48 8.64 -1.08
C MET A 82 -9.18 9.89 -0.56
N LEU A 83 -9.36 10.87 -1.45
CA LEU A 83 -10.23 12.02 -1.20
C LEU A 83 -11.61 11.70 -1.73
N THR A 84 -12.62 11.92 -0.91
CA THR A 84 -14.01 11.58 -1.25
C THR A 84 -14.94 12.76 -1.01
N SER A 85 -15.97 12.90 -1.84
CA SER A 85 -17.13 13.73 -1.53
C SER A 85 -18.10 12.98 -0.63
N TYR A 86 -19.00 13.67 0.08
CA TYR A 86 -19.94 13.11 1.05
C TYR A 86 -20.83 11.96 0.52
N GLU A 87 -21.07 11.93 -0.79
CA GLU A 87 -21.97 10.96 -1.41
C GLU A 87 -21.34 9.60 -1.69
N GLU A 88 -20.04 9.42 -1.43
CA GLU A 88 -19.26 8.28 -1.89
C GLU A 88 -18.91 7.27 -0.79
N PHE A 89 -19.46 7.43 0.41
CA PHE A 89 -19.16 6.57 1.56
C PHE A 89 -19.44 5.07 1.33
N ASP A 90 -20.32 4.74 0.39
CA ASP A 90 -20.61 3.34 0.03
C ASP A 90 -19.47 2.65 -0.73
N TYR A 91 -18.53 3.42 -1.32
CA TYR A 91 -17.35 2.88 -2.00
C TYR A 91 -16.23 2.45 -1.06
N VAL A 92 -16.26 2.89 0.20
CA VAL A 92 -15.26 2.54 1.24
C VAL A 92 -15.16 1.02 1.43
N LYS A 93 -16.27 0.28 1.35
CA LYS A 93 -16.26 -1.19 1.46
C LYS A 93 -15.57 -1.91 0.30
N ARG A 94 -15.56 -1.30 -0.88
CA ARG A 94 -14.95 -1.88 -2.09
C ARG A 94 -13.42 -1.75 -2.09
N SER A 95 -12.91 -0.75 -1.42
CA SER A 95 -11.51 -0.31 -1.47
C SER A 95 -10.59 -0.97 -0.45
N MET A 96 -11.12 -1.63 0.56
CA MET A 96 -10.30 -2.41 1.53
C MET A 96 -9.43 -3.49 0.87
N ARG A 97 -9.73 -3.86 -0.39
CA ARG A 97 -8.94 -4.81 -1.19
C ARG A 97 -7.86 -4.18 -2.06
N LEU A 98 -7.84 -2.83 -2.15
CA LEU A 98 -7.02 -2.11 -3.13
C LEU A 98 -5.80 -1.39 -2.52
N GLY A 99 -5.39 -1.74 -1.29
CA GLY A 99 -4.24 -1.09 -0.64
C GLY A 99 -4.46 0.37 -0.28
N VAL A 100 -5.72 0.80 -0.18
CA VAL A 100 -6.08 2.12 0.32
C VAL A 100 -5.91 2.12 1.83
N VAL A 101 -5.09 3.03 2.31
CA VAL A 101 -4.72 3.12 3.72
C VAL A 101 -5.66 4.00 4.51
N ASP A 102 -6.15 5.07 3.88
CA ASP A 102 -7.02 6.05 4.54
C ASP A 102 -7.95 6.78 3.56
N TYR A 103 -8.99 7.41 4.12
CA TYR A 103 -10.00 8.20 3.41
C TYR A 103 -10.18 9.55 4.08
N LEU A 104 -10.20 10.60 3.28
CA LEU A 104 -10.46 11.96 3.73
C LEU A 104 -11.64 12.55 2.95
N VAL A 105 -12.55 13.17 3.69
CA VAL A 105 -13.68 13.88 3.06
C VAL A 105 -13.22 15.28 2.65
N LYS A 106 -13.33 15.62 1.37
CA LYS A 106 -12.82 16.88 0.80
C LYS A 106 -13.34 18.12 1.55
N ILE A 107 -14.61 18.14 1.94
CA ILE A 107 -15.21 19.31 2.61
C ILE A 107 -14.69 19.51 4.03
N ASP A 108 -14.23 18.45 4.67
CA ASP A 108 -13.67 18.46 6.03
C ASP A 108 -12.14 18.38 6.04
N LEU A 109 -11.50 18.57 4.88
CA LEU A 109 -10.05 18.47 4.74
C LEU A 109 -9.36 19.60 5.49
N THR A 110 -8.60 19.25 6.50
CA THR A 110 -7.79 20.14 7.34
C THR A 110 -6.33 19.72 7.34
N ALA A 111 -5.45 20.64 7.77
CA ALA A 111 -4.04 20.33 7.94
C ALA A 111 -3.81 19.13 8.88
N ASP A 112 -4.59 19.06 9.98
CA ASP A 112 -4.47 17.99 10.97
C ASP A 112 -4.95 16.65 10.41
N SER A 113 -6.11 16.61 9.71
CA SER A 113 -6.62 15.38 9.11
C SER A 113 -5.72 14.84 8.00
N LEU A 114 -5.17 15.72 7.17
CA LEU A 114 -4.22 15.34 6.12
C LEU A 114 -2.91 14.85 6.72
N THR A 115 -2.39 15.48 7.77
CA THR A 115 -1.17 15.06 8.46
C THR A 115 -1.34 13.67 9.08
N ALA A 116 -2.45 13.43 9.79
CA ALA A 116 -2.73 12.13 10.41
C ALA A 116 -2.80 10.99 9.36
N ALA A 117 -3.48 11.23 8.23
CA ALA A 117 -3.56 10.27 7.14
C ALA A 117 -2.19 10.00 6.49
N LEU A 118 -1.36 11.05 6.31
CA LEU A 118 0.00 10.92 5.79
C LEU A 118 0.91 10.12 6.74
N GLU A 119 0.79 10.29 8.05
CA GLU A 119 1.54 9.50 9.03
C GLU A 119 1.15 8.02 8.97
N HIS A 120 -0.15 7.71 8.91
CA HIS A 120 -0.65 6.35 8.76
C HIS A 120 -0.17 5.70 7.45
N ALA A 121 -0.22 6.44 6.34
CA ALA A 121 0.27 5.97 5.05
C ALA A 121 1.79 5.78 5.04
N ARG A 122 2.56 6.65 5.70
CA ARG A 122 4.02 6.51 5.85
C ARG A 122 4.38 5.23 6.60
N ASP A 123 3.73 4.97 7.72
CA ASP A 123 3.97 3.76 8.51
C ASP A 123 3.70 2.48 7.70
N THR A 124 2.66 2.50 6.87
CA THR A 124 2.34 1.40 5.96
C THR A 124 3.40 1.25 4.87
N ALA A 125 3.79 2.37 4.22
CA ALA A 125 4.82 2.35 3.19
C ALA A 125 6.19 1.88 3.73
N GLU A 126 6.56 2.26 4.94
CA GLU A 126 7.82 1.83 5.58
C GLU A 126 7.79 0.33 5.91
N LYS A 127 6.67 -0.20 6.40
CA LYS A 127 6.51 -1.64 6.64
C LYS A 127 6.67 -2.43 5.35
N GLU A 128 6.03 -1.99 4.27
CA GLU A 128 6.13 -2.63 2.96
C GLU A 128 7.54 -2.57 2.39
N LYS A 129 8.22 -1.43 2.51
CA LYS A 129 9.63 -1.31 2.11
C LYS A 129 10.54 -2.28 2.86
N LYS A 130 10.33 -2.45 4.17
CA LYS A 130 11.10 -3.39 4.99
C LYS A 130 10.85 -4.85 4.58
N LEU A 131 9.61 -5.19 4.20
CA LEU A 131 9.27 -6.53 3.70
C LEU A 131 9.87 -6.81 2.32
N ARG A 132 10.06 -5.76 1.49
CA ARG A 132 10.66 -5.86 0.15
C ARG A 132 12.17 -5.77 0.10
N MET A 133 12.82 -5.30 1.17
CA MET A 133 14.28 -5.39 1.25
C MET A 133 14.64 -6.88 1.19
N PRO A 134 15.49 -7.31 0.24
CA PRO A 134 15.96 -8.67 0.26
C PRO A 134 16.59 -8.90 1.63
N SER A 135 16.05 -9.89 2.35
CA SER A 135 16.67 -10.36 3.57
C SER A 135 18.14 -10.64 3.25
N PRO A 136 19.12 -10.17 4.03
CA PRO A 136 20.52 -10.43 3.75
C PRO A 136 20.74 -11.93 3.80
N ALA A 137 21.19 -12.48 2.71
CA ALA A 137 21.53 -13.85 2.42
C ALA A 137 20.37 -14.79 2.02
N PRO A 138 20.60 -15.69 1.05
CA PRO A 138 19.68 -16.77 0.78
C PRO A 138 19.51 -17.56 2.07
N VAL A 139 18.26 -17.64 2.54
CA VAL A 139 17.91 -18.52 3.65
C VAL A 139 18.35 -19.92 3.23
N SER A 140 19.38 -20.47 3.85
CA SER A 140 19.81 -21.82 3.56
C SER A 140 18.62 -22.75 3.77
N LEU A 141 18.52 -23.80 2.97
CA LEU A 141 17.50 -24.83 3.12
C LEU A 141 17.35 -25.30 4.58
N ASP A 142 18.46 -25.27 5.34
CA ASP A 142 18.49 -25.59 6.76
C ASP A 142 17.71 -24.57 7.62
N THR A 143 17.83 -23.27 7.36
CA THR A 143 17.08 -22.23 8.11
C THR A 143 15.57 -22.29 7.80
N PHE A 144 15.21 -22.74 6.59
CA PHE A 144 13.81 -22.94 6.22
C PHE A 144 13.24 -24.18 6.90
N ARG A 145 14.04 -25.26 6.98
CA ARG A 145 13.70 -26.49 7.72
C ARG A 145 13.53 -26.20 9.21
N ASP A 146 14.40 -25.42 9.82
CA ASP A 146 14.31 -25.03 11.23
C ASP A 146 13.06 -24.22 11.53
N ARG A 147 12.67 -23.29 10.65
CA ARG A 147 11.39 -22.54 10.75
C ARG A 147 10.17 -23.46 10.62
N LEU A 148 10.20 -24.41 9.69
CA LEU A 148 9.15 -25.42 9.53
C LEU A 148 9.01 -26.29 10.78
N PHE A 149 10.13 -26.68 11.38
CA PHE A 149 10.16 -27.44 12.64
C PHE A 149 9.60 -26.64 13.81
N LEU A 150 9.93 -25.36 13.93
CA LEU A 150 9.39 -24.47 14.97
C LEU A 150 7.87 -24.26 14.82
N GLN A 151 7.36 -24.16 13.59
CA GLN A 151 5.92 -24.07 13.33
C GLN A 151 5.19 -25.38 13.64
N LEU A 152 5.81 -26.52 13.38
CA LEU A 152 5.28 -27.84 13.72
C LEU A 152 5.20 -28.07 15.24
N TYR A 153 6.24 -27.70 15.98
CA TYR A 153 6.26 -27.82 17.44
C TYR A 153 5.37 -26.78 18.13
N GLY A 154 5.16 -25.62 17.50
CA GLY A 154 4.27 -24.56 18.00
C GLY A 154 2.78 -24.81 17.79
N GLY A 155 2.36 -25.91 17.16
CA GLY A 155 0.95 -26.26 16.95
C GLY A 155 0.20 -25.32 15.99
N LEU A 156 0.92 -24.58 15.14
CA LEU A 156 0.35 -23.56 14.24
C LEU A 156 -0.29 -24.10 12.96
N PHE A 157 -0.14 -25.42 12.68
CA PHE A 157 -0.82 -26.07 11.56
C PHE A 157 -2.15 -26.69 12.01
N THR A 158 -3.23 -26.05 11.65
CA THR A 158 -4.60 -26.57 11.88
C THR A 158 -5.12 -27.45 10.74
N ASP A 159 -4.43 -27.49 9.59
CA ASP A 159 -4.86 -28.25 8.42
C ASP A 159 -3.73 -29.14 7.86
N ARG A 160 -3.96 -30.47 7.93
CA ARG A 160 -3.03 -31.50 7.48
C ARG A 160 -2.79 -31.43 5.96
N ALA A 161 -3.77 -31.00 5.17
CA ALA A 161 -3.66 -30.91 3.71
C ALA A 161 -2.71 -29.80 3.25
N VAL A 162 -2.64 -28.70 3.99
CA VAL A 162 -1.70 -27.60 3.76
C VAL A 162 -0.27 -28.03 4.09
N PHE A 163 -0.11 -28.79 5.17
CA PHE A 163 1.17 -29.36 5.59
C PHE A 163 1.75 -30.34 4.55
N ASP A 164 0.93 -31.30 4.09
CA ASP A 164 1.37 -32.32 3.12
C ASP A 164 1.77 -31.68 1.77
N ARG A 165 1.07 -30.61 1.34
CA ARG A 165 1.42 -29.85 0.12
C ARG A 165 2.76 -29.14 0.25
N GLN A 166 3.02 -28.47 1.38
CA GLN A 166 4.29 -27.77 1.61
C GLN A 166 5.47 -28.75 1.76
N CYS A 167 5.24 -29.91 2.37
CA CYS A 167 6.27 -30.97 2.45
C CYS A 167 6.62 -31.53 1.06
N ALA A 168 5.63 -31.68 0.17
CA ALA A 168 5.84 -32.13 -1.20
C ALA A 168 6.64 -31.11 -2.04
N GLU A 169 6.36 -29.82 -1.89
CA GLU A 169 7.10 -28.74 -2.56
C GLU A 169 8.56 -28.63 -2.10
N LEU A 170 8.84 -29.02 -0.85
CA LEU A 170 10.19 -28.98 -0.27
C LEU A 170 10.97 -30.27 -0.39
N GLY A 171 10.39 -31.31 -1.01
CA GLY A 171 11.03 -32.62 -1.17
C GLY A 171 11.30 -33.36 0.16
N VAL A 172 10.57 -32.99 1.23
CA VAL A 172 10.73 -33.60 2.56
C VAL A 172 9.68 -34.70 2.74
N ALA A 173 10.10 -35.95 2.79
CA ALA A 173 9.21 -37.08 3.06
C ALA A 173 9.28 -37.45 4.54
N PHE A 174 8.17 -37.28 5.28
CA PHE A 174 8.04 -37.81 6.62
C PHE A 174 7.49 -39.26 6.57
N LYS A 175 8.27 -40.21 6.99
CA LYS A 175 7.76 -41.56 7.29
C LYS A 175 7.15 -41.53 8.69
N ALA A 176 5.84 -41.72 8.77
CA ALA A 176 5.18 -41.90 10.05
C ALA A 176 5.77 -43.14 10.77
N PRO A 177 6.09 -43.04 12.06
CA PRO A 177 6.45 -44.25 12.84
C PRO A 177 5.21 -45.12 12.90
N ARG A 178 5.41 -46.42 12.71
CA ARG A 178 4.39 -47.50 12.90
C ARG A 178 4.05 -47.64 14.36
#